data_2b927844b8f4862a399da16a9f7c93a6
#
_entry.id   2b927844b8f4862a399da16a9f7c93a6
#
_cell.length_a   1.000
_cell.length_b   1.000
_cell.length_c   1.000
_cell.angle_alpha   90.00
_cell.angle_beta   90.00
_cell.angle_gamma   90.00
#
_symmetry.space_group_name_H-M   'P 1'
#
loop_
_entity.id
_entity.type
_entity.pdbx_description
1 polymer ?
#
loop_
_entity_poly.entity_id
_entity_poly.type
_entity_poly.pdbx_seq_one_letter_code
_entity_poly.pdbx_strand_id
1 'polypeptide(L)'
;MSDNTPTTPTTEEPGDGGVPPRAAGTPGGGGVPGGGGPDGGGGPGGGGVPGDGSGSDGGSLVERLRRGWVSGGPAVWIASAALVVSVVALIVAGVSAGDGRPVVYGAGPTAGPTIPVAEPTDDTEATDGAGDPGATASGDPASPTATATGPAAAVASGPVKCPAATVTVGDAKSLKTALDQARPGDVIQMRDGVYADRFTAATPGTAARPIFLCGGPGAVIDAGDVDGGYAFHLDGASHWRLIGFTVRNGQKGVMADAVQGTVIQGLTVENIGDEGIHLRDFSSGNVVEDNTVRATGKRKETFGEGIYVGSAQSNWCTVTDCKPDKSDDNVIRGNHVSDTTAESVDVKEGTTGGSLLGNTFDGADLSGGHNDSWVDVKGNDWLIKGNVGRHSREDGFQTHEILDGWGTGNVFQGNTAQVDGPGYGFHFAPAENNKVTCDNKVTDAAKGLANVACSS
;
A
#
# COMPACT_ATOMS: atom_id res chain seq x y z
N MET A 1 42.14 23.30 57.74
CA MET A 1 42.95 22.16 58.16
C MET A 1 42.54 21.03 57.22
N SER A 2 43.24 20.80 56.38
CA SER A 2 44.22 20.13 55.56
C SER A 2 43.50 19.69 54.28
N ASP A 3 43.67 20.27 53.17
CA ASP A 3 44.74 20.23 52.17
C ASP A 3 45.13 18.82 51.79
N ASN A 4 44.75 18.44 50.55
CA ASN A 4 45.60 17.67 49.63
C ASN A 4 44.97 17.49 48.25
N THR A 5 45.39 18.33 47.33
CA THR A 5 45.47 18.11 45.87
C THR A 5 46.95 17.68 45.59
N PRO A 6 47.38 17.35 44.38
CA PRO A 6 46.95 16.41 43.33
C PRO A 6 48.14 15.51 42.88
N THR A 7 47.93 14.57 41.98
CA THR A 7 49.03 14.15 41.07
C THR A 7 48.49 13.50 39.80
N THR A 8 48.80 14.14 38.70
CA THR A 8 48.89 13.57 37.35
C THR A 8 50.27 12.89 37.22
N PRO A 9 50.43 11.90 36.38
CA PRO A 9 51.47 11.91 35.34
C PRO A 9 50.96 11.42 33.96
N THR A 10 51.28 12.26 32.98
CA THR A 10 52.23 12.14 31.86
C THR A 10 52.15 10.90 30.96
N THR A 11 51.72 11.20 29.75
CA THR A 11 52.25 10.83 28.41
C THR A 11 53.24 9.69 28.27
N GLU A 12 52.90 8.75 27.36
CA GLU A 12 53.87 8.13 26.41
C GLU A 12 53.11 7.65 25.18
N GLU A 13 53.31 8.27 24.02
CA GLU A 13 53.48 7.65 22.71
C GLU A 13 54.98 7.37 22.54
N PRO A 14 55.46 6.44 21.72
CA PRO A 14 55.18 6.28 20.32
C PRO A 14 55.34 4.83 19.78
N GLY A 15 55.04 4.62 18.50
CA GLY A 15 55.46 3.38 17.82
C GLY A 15 54.89 3.21 16.43
N ASP A 16 55.49 3.92 15.51
CA ASP A 16 55.52 3.75 14.06
C ASP A 16 55.90 2.31 13.65
N GLY A 17 55.35 1.77 12.55
CA GLY A 17 55.81 0.50 11.96
C GLY A 17 54.87 -0.05 10.91
N GLY A 18 54.94 0.43 9.70
CA GLY A 18 55.49 -0.32 8.61
C GLY A 18 54.45 -0.90 7.65
N VAL A 19 54.21 -0.20 6.56
CA VAL A 19 53.60 -0.71 5.30
C VAL A 19 54.69 -1.45 4.52
N PRO A 20 54.47 -2.63 3.96
CA PRO A 20 55.27 -3.14 2.83
C PRO A 20 54.51 -3.02 1.49
N PRO A 21 55.25 -2.98 0.37
CA PRO A 21 54.84 -2.33 -0.86
C PRO A 21 54.21 -3.25 -1.90
N ARG A 22 53.50 -2.59 -2.78
CA ARG A 22 52.96 -3.04 -4.07
C ARG A 22 54.09 -3.56 -4.99
N ALA A 23 53.92 -4.73 -5.58
CA ALA A 23 54.67 -5.16 -6.75
C ALA A 23 53.85 -5.06 -8.01
N ALA A 24 54.39 -4.25 -8.96
CA ALA A 24 53.95 -4.11 -10.32
C ALA A 24 54.57 -5.18 -11.21
N GLY A 25 53.81 -5.61 -12.22
CA GLY A 25 54.37 -6.47 -13.27
C GLY A 25 53.41 -6.53 -14.46
N THR A 26 53.67 -5.73 -15.46
CA THR A 26 53.30 -5.86 -16.88
C THR A 26 54.51 -6.32 -17.68
N PRO A 27 54.43 -6.58 -19.00
CA PRO A 27 53.42 -7.05 -19.94
C PRO A 27 53.98 -8.08 -20.96
N GLY A 28 53.16 -8.53 -21.89
CA GLY A 28 53.56 -9.21 -23.13
C GLY A 28 52.47 -10.12 -23.62
N GLY A 29 51.97 -10.07 -24.76
CA GLY A 29 52.40 -9.65 -26.05
C GLY A 29 52.07 -10.75 -27.04
N GLY A 30 51.30 -10.39 -28.08
CA GLY A 30 51.46 -11.00 -29.39
C GLY A 30 50.40 -12.00 -29.88
N GLY A 31 49.76 -11.64 -30.98
CA GLY A 31 49.57 -12.52 -32.11
C GLY A 31 48.15 -12.65 -32.67
N VAL A 32 47.84 -11.85 -33.65
CA VAL A 32 46.88 -12.08 -34.75
C VAL A 32 47.72 -12.66 -35.91
N PRO A 33 47.26 -13.46 -36.92
CA PRO A 33 46.13 -13.13 -37.82
C PRO A 33 45.40 -14.32 -38.51
N GLY A 34 44.34 -13.93 -39.23
CA GLY A 34 44.01 -14.40 -40.56
C GLY A 34 43.02 -15.56 -40.64
N GLY A 35 41.96 -15.49 -41.33
CA GLY A 35 41.66 -15.19 -42.67
C GLY A 35 40.67 -16.20 -43.22
N GLY A 36 39.73 -15.77 -44.04
CA GLY A 36 39.11 -16.54 -45.11
C GLY A 36 37.65 -16.87 -45.02
N GLY A 37 36.73 -16.12 -45.64
CA GLY A 37 35.60 -16.66 -46.35
C GLY A 37 36.07 -17.14 -47.74
N PRO A 38 35.24 -17.49 -48.76
CA PRO A 38 33.82 -17.16 -48.94
C PRO A 38 32.98 -18.29 -49.65
N ASP A 39 31.74 -17.97 -49.95
CA ASP A 39 30.92 -18.34 -51.13
C ASP A 39 30.17 -19.65 -51.28
N GLY A 40 28.94 -19.47 -51.69
CA GLY A 40 28.32 -20.17 -52.81
C GLY A 40 27.10 -21.06 -52.45
N GLY A 41 25.87 -20.66 -52.70
CA GLY A 41 25.24 -20.63 -54.01
C GLY A 41 24.29 -21.82 -54.22
N GLY A 42 23.03 -21.54 -54.57
CA GLY A 42 22.25 -22.45 -55.42
C GLY A 42 20.98 -23.09 -54.87
N GLY A 43 19.78 -22.53 -55.20
CA GLY A 43 18.56 -23.37 -55.37
C GLY A 43 18.54 -24.01 -56.78
N PRO A 44 17.47 -24.50 -57.37
CA PRO A 44 16.07 -24.65 -57.00
C PRO A 44 15.43 -26.02 -57.43
N GLY A 45 14.16 -26.19 -57.23
CA GLY A 45 13.28 -27.13 -57.95
C GLY A 45 12.79 -28.31 -57.13
N GLY A 46 11.51 -28.53 -57.01
CA GLY A 46 10.51 -28.86 -57.93
C GLY A 46 9.62 -29.96 -57.43
N GLY A 47 8.30 -29.80 -57.41
CA GLY A 47 7.31 -30.73 -57.91
C GLY A 47 6.84 -31.90 -57.05
N GLY A 48 5.54 -31.97 -56.81
CA GLY A 48 4.85 -33.25 -56.58
C GLY A 48 3.62 -33.18 -55.69
N VAL A 49 2.44 -33.19 -56.28
CA VAL A 49 1.07 -33.42 -55.75
C VAL A 49 0.72 -34.90 -55.93
N PRO A 50 -0.36 -35.49 -55.43
CA PRO A 50 -1.19 -35.37 -54.22
C PRO A 50 -1.35 -36.73 -53.46
N GLY A 51 -1.94 -36.69 -52.28
CA GLY A 51 -2.37 -37.89 -51.58
C GLY A 51 -3.51 -37.62 -50.62
N ASP A 52 -4.67 -38.16 -50.89
CA ASP A 52 -5.87 -38.21 -50.08
C ASP A 52 -5.63 -38.83 -48.71
N GLY A 53 -6.22 -38.21 -47.69
CA GLY A 53 -6.26 -38.77 -46.33
C GLY A 53 -7.34 -38.13 -45.49
N SER A 54 -8.49 -38.74 -45.42
CA SER A 54 -9.63 -38.47 -44.56
C SER A 54 -9.23 -38.42 -43.08
N GLY A 55 -9.40 -37.26 -42.42
CA GLY A 55 -9.27 -37.07 -40.99
C GLY A 55 -10.44 -36.29 -40.42
N SER A 56 -11.17 -36.94 -39.54
CA SER A 56 -12.38 -36.50 -38.88
C SER A 56 -12.21 -35.20 -38.10
N ASP A 57 -13.02 -34.20 -38.44
CA ASP A 57 -13.16 -32.93 -37.71
C ASP A 57 -13.87 -33.14 -36.38
N GLY A 58 -13.08 -33.17 -35.29
CA GLY A 58 -13.52 -33.10 -33.90
C GLY A 58 -13.46 -31.67 -33.35
N GLY A 59 -14.16 -30.73 -33.91
CA GLY A 59 -14.31 -29.38 -33.34
C GLY A 59 -15.39 -29.35 -32.29
N SER A 60 -15.08 -28.81 -31.11
CA SER A 60 -16.02 -28.72 -30.02
C SER A 60 -17.24 -27.84 -30.35
N LEU A 61 -18.38 -28.14 -29.70
CA LEU A 61 -19.67 -27.46 -29.88
C LEU A 61 -19.56 -25.92 -29.71
N VAL A 62 -18.60 -25.45 -28.90
CA VAL A 62 -18.34 -24.04 -28.62
C VAL A 62 -17.80 -23.30 -29.84
N GLU A 63 -17.01 -23.94 -30.68
CA GLU A 63 -16.42 -23.31 -31.87
C GLU A 63 -17.40 -23.18 -33.05
N ARG A 64 -18.44 -24.03 -33.09
CA ARG A 64 -19.54 -23.91 -34.07
C ARG A 64 -20.52 -22.78 -33.75
N LEU A 65 -20.68 -22.42 -32.46
CA LEU A 65 -21.54 -21.30 -32.05
C LEU A 65 -20.92 -19.93 -32.33
N ARG A 66 -19.57 -19.83 -32.39
CA ARG A 66 -18.89 -18.59 -32.71
C ARG A 66 -18.96 -18.12 -34.16
N ARG A 67 -19.22 -19.00 -35.10
CA ARG A 67 -19.31 -18.67 -36.57
C ARG A 67 -20.70 -18.25 -37.04
N GLY A 68 -21.74 -18.39 -36.23
CA GLY A 68 -23.12 -18.06 -36.60
C GLY A 68 -23.62 -16.66 -36.21
N TRP A 69 -22.78 -15.87 -35.52
CA TRP A 69 -23.26 -14.64 -34.85
C TRP A 69 -23.00 -13.33 -35.59
N VAL A 70 -22.54 -13.34 -36.84
CA VAL A 70 -22.11 -12.10 -37.53
C VAL A 70 -23.12 -11.54 -38.53
N SER A 71 -24.36 -12.10 -38.69
CA SER A 71 -25.30 -11.63 -39.69
C SER A 71 -26.78 -11.55 -39.28
N GLY A 72 -27.12 -11.30 -38.02
CA GLY A 72 -28.51 -11.12 -37.59
C GLY A 72 -28.82 -9.71 -37.16
N GLY A 73 -29.76 -9.02 -37.81
CA GLY A 73 -30.21 -7.67 -37.45
C GLY A 73 -30.98 -7.61 -36.12
N PRO A 74 -31.39 -6.40 -35.66
CA PRO A 74 -31.91 -6.15 -34.31
C PRO A 74 -33.15 -6.95 -33.90
N ALA A 75 -33.91 -7.49 -34.81
CA ALA A 75 -35.10 -8.30 -34.51
C ALA A 75 -34.80 -9.67 -33.87
N VAL A 76 -33.58 -10.20 -34.03
CA VAL A 76 -33.17 -11.50 -33.48
C VAL A 76 -32.80 -11.40 -32.00
N TRP A 77 -32.38 -10.20 -31.53
CA TRP A 77 -32.00 -9.99 -30.14
C TRP A 77 -33.20 -9.96 -29.18
N ILE A 78 -34.36 -9.45 -29.63
CA ILE A 78 -35.56 -9.38 -28.78
C ILE A 78 -36.15 -10.78 -28.53
N ALA A 79 -36.07 -11.68 -29.51
CA ALA A 79 -36.56 -13.05 -29.35
C ALA A 79 -35.66 -13.90 -28.42
N SER A 80 -34.35 -13.66 -28.43
CA SER A 80 -33.41 -14.36 -27.55
C SER A 80 -33.51 -13.94 -26.09
N ALA A 81 -33.75 -12.66 -25.80
CA ALA A 81 -33.96 -12.16 -24.46
C ALA A 81 -35.27 -12.69 -23.84
N ALA A 82 -36.35 -12.80 -24.61
CA ALA A 82 -37.62 -13.34 -24.15
C ALA A 82 -37.54 -14.84 -23.79
N LEU A 83 -36.70 -15.62 -24.48
CA LEU A 83 -36.53 -17.05 -24.21
C LEU A 83 -35.76 -17.29 -22.89
N VAL A 84 -34.73 -16.45 -22.57
CA VAL A 84 -33.97 -16.59 -21.33
C VAL A 84 -34.83 -16.26 -20.12
N VAL A 85 -35.66 -15.20 -20.19
CA VAL A 85 -36.57 -14.82 -19.11
C VAL A 85 -37.64 -15.91 -18.86
N SER A 86 -38.13 -16.56 -19.90
CA SER A 86 -39.13 -17.65 -19.79
C SER A 86 -38.56 -18.90 -19.15
N VAL A 87 -37.29 -19.27 -19.42
CA VAL A 87 -36.64 -20.42 -18.80
C VAL A 87 -36.34 -20.20 -17.32
N VAL A 88 -35.94 -18.98 -16.95
CA VAL A 88 -35.73 -18.64 -15.52
C VAL A 88 -37.05 -18.64 -14.74
N ALA A 89 -38.15 -18.16 -15.32
CA ALA A 89 -39.48 -18.18 -14.66
C ALA A 89 -40.00 -19.63 -14.46
N LEU A 90 -39.69 -20.57 -15.36
CA LEU A 90 -40.08 -21.98 -15.23
C LEU A 90 -39.24 -22.72 -14.17
N ILE A 91 -37.99 -22.36 -13.98
CA ILE A 91 -37.16 -22.95 -12.91
C ILE A 91 -37.59 -22.48 -11.53
N VAL A 92 -37.99 -21.22 -11.37
CA VAL A 92 -38.50 -20.67 -10.10
C VAL A 92 -39.89 -21.24 -9.72
N ALA A 93 -40.75 -21.52 -10.71
CA ALA A 93 -42.07 -22.12 -10.46
C ALA A 93 -42.02 -23.62 -10.15
N GLY A 94 -40.97 -24.34 -10.57
CA GLY A 94 -40.79 -25.78 -10.35
C GLY A 94 -40.32 -26.16 -8.91
N VAL A 95 -39.85 -25.19 -8.12
CA VAL A 95 -39.33 -25.44 -6.76
C VAL A 95 -40.39 -25.18 -5.67
N SER A 96 -41.59 -24.67 -6.01
CA SER A 96 -42.63 -24.28 -5.03
C SER A 96 -43.73 -25.32 -4.78
N ALA A 97 -43.66 -26.55 -5.31
CA ALA A 97 -44.68 -27.58 -5.12
C ALA A 97 -44.07 -28.83 -4.48
N GLY A 98 -43.90 -28.81 -3.17
CA GLY A 98 -43.51 -29.97 -2.33
C GLY A 98 -43.99 -29.81 -0.91
N ASP A 99 -44.96 -30.59 -0.61
CA ASP A 99 -45.76 -30.94 0.59
C ASP A 99 -45.35 -30.44 1.98
N GLY A 100 -46.34 -29.80 2.62
CA GLY A 100 -46.31 -29.43 4.03
C GLY A 100 -46.53 -30.54 5.00
N ARG A 101 -45.74 -30.56 6.08
CA ARG A 101 -46.13 -31.01 7.43
C ARG A 101 -45.30 -30.26 8.49
N PRO A 102 -45.87 -29.78 9.58
CA PRO A 102 -45.12 -29.09 10.64
C PRO A 102 -44.51 -30.10 11.63
N VAL A 103 -43.20 -29.94 11.87
CA VAL A 103 -42.53 -30.56 13.04
C VAL A 103 -41.97 -29.43 13.89
N VAL A 104 -42.50 -29.31 15.09
CA VAL A 104 -42.00 -28.40 16.12
C VAL A 104 -40.82 -29.07 16.83
N TYR A 105 -39.64 -28.45 16.80
CA TYR A 105 -38.55 -28.68 17.76
C TYR A 105 -37.80 -27.39 18.08
N GLY A 106 -37.38 -27.32 19.32
CA GLY A 106 -36.98 -26.18 20.08
C GLY A 106 -35.72 -25.43 19.60
N ALA A 107 -35.63 -24.21 20.09
CA ALA A 107 -34.62 -23.21 19.83
C ALA A 107 -33.23 -23.60 20.37
N GLY A 108 -32.24 -23.62 19.45
CA GLY A 108 -30.84 -23.45 19.76
C GLY A 108 -30.29 -22.37 18.79
N PRO A 109 -29.29 -21.58 19.15
CA PRO A 109 -28.82 -20.50 18.31
C PRO A 109 -28.08 -21.06 17.09
N THR A 110 -28.67 -20.92 15.92
CA THR A 110 -28.04 -21.20 14.65
C THR A 110 -27.26 -19.97 14.19
N ALA A 111 -25.96 -20.17 13.96
CA ALA A 111 -25.13 -19.24 13.20
C ALA A 111 -25.78 -19.02 11.82
N GLY A 112 -26.00 -17.75 11.47
CA GLY A 112 -26.49 -17.36 10.15
C GLY A 112 -25.48 -17.71 9.04
N PRO A 113 -25.96 -17.90 7.80
CA PRO A 113 -25.06 -18.12 6.69
C PRO A 113 -24.22 -16.87 6.45
N THR A 114 -22.91 -17.03 6.47
CA THR A 114 -21.95 -16.04 5.97
C THR A 114 -22.23 -15.82 4.49
N ILE A 115 -22.78 -14.66 4.16
CA ILE A 115 -22.80 -14.17 2.79
C ILE A 115 -21.34 -13.83 2.47
N PRO A 116 -20.74 -14.33 1.38
CA PRO A 116 -19.45 -13.84 0.95
C PRO A 116 -19.62 -12.35 0.65
N VAL A 117 -18.95 -11.51 1.44
CA VAL A 117 -18.81 -10.09 1.16
C VAL A 117 -18.03 -10.03 -0.15
N ALA A 118 -18.69 -9.57 -1.21
CA ALA A 118 -18.00 -9.20 -2.44
C ALA A 118 -17.02 -8.08 -2.07
N GLU A 119 -15.74 -8.31 -2.30
CA GLU A 119 -14.73 -7.29 -2.16
C GLU A 119 -15.15 -6.09 -3.03
N PRO A 120 -15.16 -4.87 -2.50
CA PRO A 120 -15.40 -3.69 -3.32
C PRO A 120 -14.27 -3.61 -4.35
N THR A 121 -14.62 -3.72 -5.60
CA THR A 121 -13.71 -3.42 -6.70
C THR A 121 -13.48 -1.92 -6.69
N ASP A 122 -12.29 -1.49 -6.31
CA ASP A 122 -11.83 -0.10 -6.22
C ASP A 122 -11.52 0.47 -7.63
N ASP A 123 -12.42 0.24 -8.59
CA ASP A 123 -12.22 0.51 -10.01
C ASP A 123 -12.92 1.78 -10.52
N THR A 124 -13.15 2.78 -9.66
CA THR A 124 -13.61 4.08 -10.13
C THR A 124 -12.46 5.08 -10.14
N GLU A 125 -11.89 5.29 -11.32
CA GLU A 125 -11.01 6.42 -11.59
C GLU A 125 -11.74 7.73 -11.28
N ALA A 126 -11.31 8.44 -10.24
CA ALA A 126 -11.53 9.87 -10.18
C ALA A 126 -10.56 10.51 -11.17
N THR A 127 -11.05 10.81 -12.37
CA THR A 127 -10.33 11.71 -13.27
C THR A 127 -10.39 13.08 -12.64
N ASP A 128 -9.26 13.61 -12.20
CA ASP A 128 -9.10 15.02 -11.82
C ASP A 128 -9.35 15.88 -13.06
N GLY A 129 -10.62 16.20 -13.28
CA GLY A 129 -11.06 17.15 -14.30
C GLY A 129 -11.00 18.54 -13.70
N ALA A 130 -10.05 19.37 -14.11
CA ALA A 130 -10.13 20.80 -13.94
C ALA A 130 -11.44 21.30 -14.57
N GLY A 131 -12.43 21.58 -13.77
CA GLY A 131 -13.75 22.11 -14.15
C GLY A 131 -13.95 23.49 -13.57
N ASP A 132 -14.16 24.40 -14.46
CA ASP A 132 -14.51 25.82 -14.41
C ASP A 132 -15.45 26.23 -13.24
N PRO A 133 -15.21 27.37 -12.56
CA PRO A 133 -16.02 27.80 -11.43
C PRO A 133 -17.20 28.65 -11.88
N GLY A 134 -18.40 28.21 -11.54
CA GLY A 134 -19.58 29.04 -11.74
C GLY A 134 -20.86 28.46 -11.14
N ALA A 135 -21.13 28.70 -9.85
CA ALA A 135 -22.49 28.92 -9.33
C ALA A 135 -22.42 29.35 -7.85
N THR A 136 -22.84 30.58 -7.64
CA THR A 136 -23.13 31.22 -6.35
C THR A 136 -24.34 30.58 -5.67
N ALA A 137 -24.22 30.19 -4.39
CA ALA A 137 -25.33 30.07 -3.47
C ALA A 137 -24.90 30.43 -2.05
N SER A 138 -25.46 31.54 -1.58
CA SER A 138 -25.34 32.05 -0.21
C SER A 138 -26.03 31.13 0.80
N GLY A 139 -25.43 30.94 1.96
CA GLY A 139 -26.07 30.30 3.10
C GLY A 139 -25.13 29.98 4.22
N ASP A 140 -24.83 30.95 5.09
CA ASP A 140 -24.12 30.77 6.35
C ASP A 140 -24.91 29.88 7.32
N PRO A 141 -24.29 28.93 7.99
CA PRO A 141 -24.48 28.83 9.42
C PRO A 141 -23.17 28.74 10.21
N ALA A 142 -23.15 29.50 11.27
CA ALA A 142 -22.11 29.69 12.27
C ALA A 142 -21.33 28.42 12.62
N SER A 143 -19.99 28.54 12.48
CA SER A 143 -18.98 27.62 12.98
C SER A 143 -18.95 27.64 14.52
N PRO A 144 -19.07 26.50 15.21
CA PRO A 144 -18.66 26.45 16.60
C PRO A 144 -17.14 26.32 16.67
N THR A 145 -16.51 27.31 17.28
CA THR A 145 -15.10 27.27 17.68
C THR A 145 -14.92 26.10 18.65
N ALA A 146 -14.47 24.96 18.16
CA ALA A 146 -14.05 23.84 18.98
C ALA A 146 -12.58 24.07 19.38
N THR A 147 -12.38 24.46 20.61
CA THR A 147 -11.07 24.44 21.26
C THR A 147 -10.69 22.95 21.45
N ALA A 148 -9.93 22.41 20.51
CA ALA A 148 -9.36 21.07 20.64
C ALA A 148 -8.17 21.12 21.60
N THR A 149 -8.42 20.90 22.89
CA THR A 149 -7.41 20.54 23.88
C THR A 149 -7.73 19.13 24.36
N GLY A 150 -7.43 18.13 23.52
CA GLY A 150 -7.30 16.74 23.94
C GLY A 150 -5.82 16.41 24.03
N PRO A 151 -5.32 15.77 25.11
CA PRO A 151 -3.95 15.29 25.11
C PRO A 151 -3.86 14.19 24.03
N ALA A 152 -3.03 14.41 23.01
CA ALA A 152 -2.54 13.34 22.17
C ALA A 152 -2.04 12.25 23.13
N ALA A 153 -2.65 11.07 23.10
CA ALA A 153 -2.20 9.94 23.87
C ALA A 153 -0.71 9.79 23.55
N ALA A 154 0.14 9.91 24.56
CA ALA A 154 1.58 9.84 24.40
C ALA A 154 1.89 8.47 23.78
N VAL A 155 2.12 8.44 22.47
CA VAL A 155 2.60 7.26 21.77
C VAL A 155 3.94 6.95 22.42
N ALA A 156 4.06 5.77 23.01
CA ALA A 156 5.26 5.34 23.71
C ALA A 156 6.47 5.58 22.81
N SER A 157 7.44 6.36 23.28
CA SER A 157 8.63 6.71 22.54
C SER A 157 9.56 5.50 22.50
N GLY A 158 9.64 4.84 21.33
CA GLY A 158 10.58 3.78 21.04
C GLY A 158 9.94 2.51 20.50
N PRO A 159 10.74 1.64 19.86
CA PRO A 159 10.22 0.44 19.20
C PRO A 159 9.60 -0.54 20.21
N VAL A 160 8.43 -1.05 19.86
CA VAL A 160 7.72 -2.07 20.61
C VAL A 160 8.47 -3.39 20.51
N LYS A 161 8.67 -4.08 21.63
CA LYS A 161 9.33 -5.39 21.66
C LYS A 161 8.29 -6.49 21.84
N CYS A 162 8.48 -7.60 21.13
CA CYS A 162 7.67 -8.78 21.30
C CYS A 162 7.87 -9.39 22.71
N PRO A 163 6.80 -9.59 23.48
CA PRO A 163 6.87 -10.34 24.75
C PRO A 163 7.14 -11.83 24.53
N ALA A 164 7.22 -12.59 25.62
CA ALA A 164 7.28 -14.05 25.53
C ALA A 164 6.03 -14.62 24.85
N ALA A 165 6.22 -15.53 23.89
CA ALA A 165 5.14 -16.12 23.12
C ALA A 165 4.15 -16.88 24.00
N THR A 166 2.85 -16.66 23.78
CA THR A 166 1.77 -17.52 24.34
C THR A 166 1.45 -18.67 23.39
N VAL A 167 1.64 -18.47 22.09
CA VAL A 167 1.50 -19.49 21.05
C VAL A 167 2.59 -19.31 20.00
N THR A 168 3.12 -20.44 19.48
CA THR A 168 4.09 -20.42 18.38
C THR A 168 3.51 -21.18 17.19
N VAL A 169 3.61 -20.58 16.00
CA VAL A 169 3.09 -21.12 14.75
C VAL A 169 4.23 -21.35 13.76
N GLY A 170 4.07 -22.31 12.85
CA GLY A 170 5.13 -22.67 11.89
C GLY A 170 4.63 -22.91 10.47
N ASP A 171 3.32 -22.72 10.21
CA ASP A 171 2.71 -22.89 8.90
C ASP A 171 1.40 -22.06 8.79
N ALA A 172 0.87 -21.93 7.58
CA ALA A 172 -0.33 -21.15 7.29
C ALA A 172 -1.56 -21.64 8.09
N LYS A 173 -1.75 -22.94 8.27
CA LYS A 173 -2.88 -23.51 9.00
C LYS A 173 -2.83 -23.17 10.48
N SER A 174 -1.67 -23.31 11.10
CA SER A 174 -1.47 -22.98 12.51
C SER A 174 -1.61 -21.46 12.74
N LEU A 175 -1.16 -20.62 11.80
CA LEU A 175 -1.35 -19.17 11.88
C LEU A 175 -2.84 -18.81 11.80
N LYS A 176 -3.60 -19.32 10.80
CA LYS A 176 -5.06 -19.10 10.74
C LYS A 176 -5.75 -19.47 12.03
N THR A 177 -5.45 -20.66 12.56
CA THR A 177 -6.03 -21.12 13.84
C THR A 177 -5.69 -20.17 14.99
N ALA A 178 -4.46 -19.66 15.06
CA ALA A 178 -4.04 -18.75 16.11
C ALA A 178 -4.73 -17.37 15.98
N LEU A 179 -4.91 -16.85 14.75
CA LEU A 179 -5.67 -15.62 14.51
C LEU A 179 -7.14 -15.75 14.87
N ASP A 180 -7.79 -16.84 14.47
CA ASP A 180 -9.21 -17.14 14.79
C ASP A 180 -9.47 -17.28 16.30
N GLN A 181 -8.48 -17.76 17.06
CA GLN A 181 -8.58 -18.00 18.51
C GLN A 181 -7.96 -16.90 19.36
N ALA A 182 -7.42 -15.85 18.72
CA ALA A 182 -6.72 -14.78 19.41
C ALA A 182 -7.57 -14.09 20.46
N ARG A 183 -6.95 -13.73 21.59
CA ARG A 183 -7.57 -13.04 22.70
C ARG A 183 -6.69 -11.88 23.18
N PRO A 184 -7.28 -10.84 23.78
CA PRO A 184 -6.49 -9.75 24.34
C PRO A 184 -5.36 -10.24 25.24
N GLY A 185 -4.12 -9.86 24.90
CA GLY A 185 -2.90 -10.22 25.59
C GLY A 185 -2.17 -11.45 25.02
N ASP A 186 -2.66 -12.06 23.96
CA ASP A 186 -1.94 -13.15 23.30
C ASP A 186 -0.72 -12.63 22.52
N VAL A 187 0.31 -13.46 22.47
CA VAL A 187 1.54 -13.23 21.71
C VAL A 187 1.75 -14.40 20.77
N ILE A 188 1.42 -14.19 19.49
CA ILE A 188 1.57 -15.18 18.42
C ILE A 188 2.96 -15.02 17.83
N GLN A 189 3.82 -16.02 18.02
CA GLN A 189 5.19 -16.05 17.46
C GLN A 189 5.21 -16.90 16.21
N MET A 190 5.52 -16.28 15.07
CA MET A 190 5.79 -16.94 13.81
C MET A 190 7.25 -17.44 13.80
N ARG A 191 7.46 -18.72 13.43
CA ARG A 191 8.78 -19.23 13.08
C ARG A 191 9.13 -18.82 11.66
N ASP A 192 10.42 -18.84 11.34
CA ASP A 192 10.85 -18.69 9.95
C ASP A 192 10.22 -19.76 9.08
N GLY A 193 9.75 -19.35 7.91
CA GLY A 193 9.02 -20.18 6.95
C GLY A 193 8.03 -19.37 6.12
N VAL A 194 7.49 -20.00 5.07
CA VAL A 194 6.48 -19.38 4.20
C VAL A 194 5.09 -19.79 4.66
N TYR A 195 4.29 -18.81 4.97
CA TYR A 195 2.87 -18.92 5.32
C TYR A 195 2.07 -18.57 4.05
N ALA A 196 1.88 -19.59 3.18
CA ALA A 196 1.27 -19.40 1.87
C ALA A 196 -0.25 -19.35 2.00
N ASP A 197 -0.82 -18.19 2.23
CA ASP A 197 -2.25 -17.88 2.26
C ASP A 197 -2.46 -16.38 2.52
N ARG A 198 -3.71 -15.92 2.47
CA ARG A 198 -4.18 -14.61 2.93
C ARG A 198 -4.71 -14.75 4.36
N PHE A 199 -4.42 -13.77 5.20
CA PHE A 199 -4.72 -13.84 6.63
C PHE A 199 -5.56 -12.66 7.08
N THR A 200 -6.56 -12.93 7.90
CA THR A 200 -7.40 -11.90 8.52
C THR A 200 -7.37 -12.07 10.05
N ALA A 201 -7.18 -10.96 10.75
CA ALA A 201 -7.38 -10.84 12.18
C ALA A 201 -8.61 -9.96 12.41
N ALA A 202 -9.62 -10.49 13.11
CA ALA A 202 -10.88 -9.80 13.38
C ALA A 202 -11.14 -9.56 14.88
N THR A 203 -10.36 -10.19 15.77
CA THR A 203 -10.53 -10.02 17.21
C THR A 203 -9.73 -8.82 17.71
N PRO A 204 -10.34 -7.81 18.34
CA PRO A 204 -9.58 -6.68 18.89
C PRO A 204 -8.85 -7.09 20.19
N GLY A 205 -7.64 -6.52 20.35
CA GLY A 205 -6.98 -6.41 21.63
C GLY A 205 -7.61 -5.31 22.49
N THR A 206 -6.88 -4.89 23.53
CA THR A 206 -7.20 -3.68 24.30
C THR A 206 -5.91 -2.88 24.52
N ALA A 207 -6.02 -1.60 24.85
CA ALA A 207 -4.84 -0.77 25.15
C ALA A 207 -3.98 -1.38 26.28
N ALA A 208 -4.61 -1.97 27.30
CA ALA A 208 -3.91 -2.63 28.41
C ALA A 208 -3.42 -4.04 28.08
N ARG A 209 -4.02 -4.71 27.11
CA ARG A 209 -3.72 -6.08 26.68
C ARG A 209 -3.75 -6.18 25.16
N PRO A 210 -2.78 -5.59 24.45
CA PRO A 210 -2.69 -5.72 23.00
C PRO A 210 -2.42 -7.16 22.59
N ILE A 211 -2.78 -7.51 21.38
CA ILE A 211 -2.45 -8.79 20.76
C ILE A 211 -1.20 -8.58 19.89
N PHE A 212 -0.27 -9.52 19.95
CA PHE A 212 0.97 -9.46 19.19
C PHE A 212 1.02 -10.55 18.11
N LEU A 213 1.41 -10.17 16.92
CA LEU A 213 1.90 -11.07 15.89
C LEU A 213 3.37 -10.72 15.63
N CYS A 214 4.24 -11.62 16.02
CA CYS A 214 5.69 -11.41 16.01
C CYS A 214 6.37 -12.41 15.06
N GLY A 215 7.33 -11.93 14.29
CA GLY A 215 8.18 -12.77 13.44
C GLY A 215 9.53 -12.11 13.20
N GLY A 216 10.48 -12.86 12.62
CA GLY A 216 11.67 -12.28 12.00
C GLY A 216 11.44 -12.11 10.48
N PRO A 217 12.41 -11.52 9.75
CA PRO A 217 12.30 -11.35 8.29
C PRO A 217 12.14 -12.68 7.52
N GLY A 218 12.54 -13.80 8.12
CA GLY A 218 12.35 -15.15 7.55
C GLY A 218 10.96 -15.74 7.76
N ALA A 219 10.09 -15.12 8.56
CA ALA A 219 8.68 -15.47 8.68
C ALA A 219 7.90 -14.69 7.60
N VAL A 220 7.47 -15.35 6.53
CA VAL A 220 6.98 -14.72 5.30
C VAL A 220 5.52 -15.07 5.08
N ILE A 221 4.63 -14.10 5.16
CA ILE A 221 3.26 -14.18 4.66
C ILE A 221 3.31 -13.97 3.15
N ASP A 222 2.83 -14.95 2.39
CA ASP A 222 2.85 -14.97 0.94
C ASP A 222 1.44 -15.25 0.42
N ALA A 223 0.77 -14.23 -0.11
CA ALA A 223 -0.60 -14.35 -0.59
C ALA A 223 -0.73 -15.03 -1.96
N GLY A 224 0.40 -15.36 -2.60
CA GLY A 224 0.47 -16.15 -3.82
C GLY A 224 0.53 -15.36 -5.10
N ASP A 225 -0.29 -14.32 -5.27
CA ASP A 225 -0.29 -13.46 -6.45
C ASP A 225 -0.68 -12.01 -6.09
N VAL A 226 -0.44 -11.10 -7.04
CA VAL A 226 -0.71 -9.66 -6.88
C VAL A 226 -2.10 -9.22 -7.37
N ASP A 227 -2.92 -10.15 -7.87
CA ASP A 227 -4.16 -9.81 -8.57
C ASP A 227 -5.41 -9.84 -7.68
N GLY A 228 -5.31 -10.21 -6.42
CA GLY A 228 -6.48 -10.22 -5.57
C GLY A 228 -6.21 -10.35 -4.08
N GLY A 229 -7.09 -9.72 -3.29
CA GLY A 229 -7.16 -9.80 -1.84
C GLY A 229 -5.97 -9.19 -1.09
N TYR A 230 -6.13 -9.12 0.21
CA TYR A 230 -5.14 -8.55 1.13
C TYR A 230 -4.23 -9.66 1.65
N ALA A 231 -2.91 -9.48 1.64
CA ALA A 231 -2.00 -10.49 2.19
C ALA A 231 -2.20 -10.63 3.70
N PHE A 232 -2.37 -9.49 4.41
CA PHE A 232 -2.76 -9.47 5.82
C PHE A 232 -3.81 -8.39 6.06
N HIS A 233 -4.95 -8.77 6.63
CA HIS A 233 -6.07 -7.89 6.91
C HIS A 233 -6.33 -7.78 8.42
N LEU A 234 -6.34 -6.57 8.93
CA LEU A 234 -6.86 -6.21 10.25
C LEU A 234 -8.29 -5.68 10.06
N ASP A 235 -9.30 -6.53 10.29
CA ASP A 235 -10.72 -6.23 10.12
C ASP A 235 -11.34 -5.90 11.48
N GLY A 236 -11.47 -4.62 11.83
CA GLY A 236 -11.91 -4.17 13.15
C GLY A 236 -10.98 -4.58 14.31
N ALA A 237 -9.82 -5.13 13.98
CA ALA A 237 -8.86 -5.69 14.93
C ALA A 237 -7.98 -4.62 15.56
N SER A 238 -8.55 -3.79 16.44
CA SER A 238 -7.83 -2.73 17.14
C SER A 238 -6.79 -3.27 18.13
N HIS A 239 -5.80 -2.44 18.47
CA HIS A 239 -4.75 -2.71 19.46
C HIS A 239 -3.91 -3.95 19.16
N TRP A 240 -3.59 -4.20 17.91
CA TRP A 240 -2.60 -5.19 17.50
C TRP A 240 -1.21 -4.60 17.44
N ARG A 241 -0.22 -5.49 17.48
CA ARG A 241 1.20 -5.20 17.28
C ARG A 241 1.74 -6.18 16.26
N LEU A 242 1.89 -5.73 15.01
CA LEU A 242 2.49 -6.52 13.93
C LEU A 242 3.98 -6.19 13.88
N ILE A 243 4.85 -7.18 14.13
CA ILE A 243 6.28 -6.90 14.38
C ILE A 243 7.19 -7.84 13.60
N GLY A 244 8.00 -7.29 12.70
CA GLY A 244 9.27 -7.83 12.22
C GLY A 244 9.22 -8.87 11.11
N PHE A 245 8.06 -9.30 10.64
CA PHE A 245 7.91 -10.31 9.58
C PHE A 245 7.80 -9.70 8.18
N THR A 246 7.84 -10.57 7.15
CA THR A 246 7.68 -10.17 5.74
C THR A 246 6.25 -10.46 5.24
N VAL A 247 5.71 -9.54 4.42
CA VAL A 247 4.41 -9.66 3.72
C VAL A 247 4.64 -9.44 2.24
N ARG A 248 4.12 -10.33 1.39
CA ARG A 248 4.30 -10.21 -0.05
C ARG A 248 3.19 -10.84 -0.89
N ASN A 249 3.16 -10.50 -2.17
CA ASN A 249 2.35 -11.13 -3.22
C ASN A 249 0.83 -11.01 -3.01
N GLY A 250 0.33 -9.97 -2.34
CA GLY A 250 -1.10 -9.64 -2.29
C GLY A 250 -1.45 -8.52 -3.27
N GLN A 251 -2.73 -8.33 -3.56
CA GLN A 251 -3.17 -7.10 -4.22
C GLN A 251 -2.84 -5.90 -3.32
N LYS A 252 -3.16 -5.99 -2.02
CA LYS A 252 -2.67 -5.05 -1.00
C LYS A 252 -1.87 -5.80 0.04
N GLY A 253 -0.84 -5.18 0.59
CA GLY A 253 0.05 -5.83 1.55
C GLY A 253 -0.60 -5.97 2.91
N VAL A 254 -0.62 -4.93 3.72
CA VAL A 254 -1.31 -4.86 5.01
C VAL A 254 -2.48 -3.90 4.90
N MET A 255 -3.70 -4.42 5.00
CA MET A 255 -4.92 -3.65 5.05
C MET A 255 -5.40 -3.53 6.50
N ALA A 256 -5.78 -2.33 6.91
CA ALA A 256 -6.30 -2.04 8.24
C ALA A 256 -7.62 -1.27 8.13
N ASP A 257 -8.72 -1.97 8.31
CA ASP A 257 -10.08 -1.42 8.30
C ASP A 257 -10.62 -1.29 9.73
N ALA A 258 -11.11 -0.12 10.11
CA ALA A 258 -11.76 0.17 11.39
C ALA A 258 -10.89 -0.16 12.63
N VAL A 259 -9.58 0.09 12.58
CA VAL A 259 -8.64 -0.23 13.67
C VAL A 259 -8.15 1.00 14.43
N GLN A 260 -7.98 0.83 15.74
CA GLN A 260 -7.54 1.88 16.65
C GLN A 260 -6.31 1.44 17.45
N GLY A 261 -5.33 2.34 17.62
CA GLY A 261 -4.21 2.13 18.52
C GLY A 261 -3.33 0.92 18.18
N THR A 262 -3.26 0.54 16.91
CA THR A 262 -2.44 -0.56 16.39
C THR A 262 -1.04 -0.06 16.04
N VAL A 263 -0.05 -0.95 16.13
CA VAL A 263 1.34 -0.69 15.70
C VAL A 263 1.73 -1.69 14.63
N ILE A 264 2.22 -1.18 13.50
CA ILE A 264 2.80 -1.95 12.39
C ILE A 264 4.27 -1.55 12.31
N GLN A 265 5.15 -2.44 12.77
CA GLN A 265 6.55 -2.09 13.02
C GLN A 265 7.53 -3.10 12.44
N GLY A 266 8.56 -2.59 11.76
CA GLY A 266 9.70 -3.39 11.31
C GLY A 266 9.36 -4.46 10.29
N LEU A 267 8.23 -4.34 9.60
CA LEU A 267 7.85 -5.25 8.52
C LEU A 267 8.66 -4.97 7.25
N THR A 268 8.83 -6.01 6.44
CA THR A 268 9.15 -5.87 5.03
C THR A 268 7.88 -6.16 4.24
N VAL A 269 7.37 -5.16 3.51
CA VAL A 269 6.20 -5.28 2.63
C VAL A 269 6.69 -5.11 1.21
N GLU A 270 6.56 -6.16 0.39
CA GLU A 270 7.20 -6.16 -0.93
C GLU A 270 6.41 -6.93 -1.99
N ASN A 271 6.60 -6.53 -3.26
CA ASN A 271 5.96 -7.15 -4.42
C ASN A 271 4.43 -7.19 -4.28
N ILE A 272 3.84 -6.01 -4.16
CA ILE A 272 2.41 -5.80 -3.91
C ILE A 272 1.74 -5.28 -5.20
N GLY A 273 0.53 -5.74 -5.44
CA GLY A 273 -0.27 -5.39 -6.60
C GLY A 273 -0.61 -3.91 -6.67
N ASP A 274 -1.11 -3.39 -5.59
CA ASP A 274 -1.50 -2.00 -5.40
C ASP A 274 -0.74 -1.43 -4.19
N GLU A 275 -1.41 -0.92 -3.13
CA GLU A 275 -0.79 -0.27 -1.99
C GLU A 275 -0.09 -1.24 -1.01
N GLY A 276 1.04 -0.80 -0.46
CA GLY A 276 1.82 -1.60 0.50
C GLY A 276 1.13 -1.73 1.87
N ILE A 277 0.83 -0.61 2.52
CA ILE A 277 0.15 -0.55 3.82
C ILE A 277 -0.97 0.48 3.72
N HIS A 278 -2.21 0.08 4.01
CA HIS A 278 -3.38 0.95 3.90
C HIS A 278 -4.16 1.00 5.22
N LEU A 279 -4.40 2.21 5.75
CA LEU A 279 -5.21 2.48 6.93
C LEU A 279 -6.47 3.23 6.49
N ARG A 280 -7.66 2.66 6.65
CA ARG A 280 -8.93 3.28 6.24
C ARG A 280 -10.10 2.89 7.15
N ASP A 281 -11.30 3.33 6.79
CA ASP A 281 -12.53 3.04 7.53
C ASP A 281 -12.43 3.48 9.00
N PHE A 282 -12.10 4.77 9.20
CA PHE A 282 -11.91 5.37 10.54
C PHE A 282 -10.74 4.76 11.35
N SER A 283 -9.72 4.23 10.70
CA SER A 283 -8.53 3.68 11.36
C SER A 283 -7.66 4.80 11.93
N SER A 284 -7.80 5.07 13.23
CA SER A 284 -7.23 6.26 13.88
C SER A 284 -6.24 5.93 15.01
N GLY A 285 -5.29 6.85 15.26
CA GLY A 285 -4.33 6.72 16.36
C GLY A 285 -3.41 5.52 16.23
N ASN A 286 -3.13 5.07 15.02
CA ASN A 286 -2.24 3.95 14.73
C ASN A 286 -0.81 4.44 14.49
N VAL A 287 0.16 3.54 14.60
CA VAL A 287 1.57 3.82 14.33
C VAL A 287 2.09 2.84 13.28
N VAL A 288 2.62 3.39 12.18
CA VAL A 288 3.33 2.65 11.13
C VAL A 288 4.79 3.07 11.21
N GLU A 289 5.66 2.21 11.72
CA GLU A 289 7.03 2.62 12.05
C GLU A 289 8.10 1.62 11.63
N ASP A 290 9.25 2.15 11.21
CA ASP A 290 10.47 1.38 10.90
C ASP A 290 10.24 0.25 9.89
N ASN A 291 9.23 0.36 9.00
CA ASN A 291 8.94 -0.63 7.97
C ASN A 291 9.78 -0.35 6.71
N THR A 292 10.06 -1.41 5.95
CA THR A 292 10.55 -1.32 4.57
C THR A 292 9.41 -1.68 3.64
N VAL A 293 8.96 -0.73 2.82
CA VAL A 293 7.89 -0.93 1.83
C VAL A 293 8.48 -0.70 0.45
N ARG A 294 8.31 -1.69 -0.43
CA ARG A 294 8.91 -1.61 -1.77
C ARG A 294 8.20 -2.45 -2.81
N ALA A 295 8.42 -2.12 -4.08
CA ALA A 295 7.92 -2.86 -5.22
C ALA A 295 6.38 -2.99 -5.18
N THR A 296 5.69 -1.85 -5.02
CA THR A 296 4.23 -1.73 -5.09
C THR A 296 3.76 -1.38 -6.50
N GLY A 297 2.44 -1.38 -6.76
CA GLY A 297 1.86 -1.07 -8.07
C GLY A 297 2.09 -2.14 -9.14
N LYS A 298 2.35 -3.40 -8.75
CA LYS A 298 2.65 -4.48 -9.71
C LYS A 298 1.42 -4.94 -10.50
N ARG A 299 0.22 -4.70 -10.01
CA ARG A 299 -1.04 -4.94 -10.70
C ARG A 299 -1.49 -3.70 -11.48
N LYS A 300 -1.49 -2.56 -10.81
CA LYS A 300 -1.92 -1.28 -11.39
C LYS A 300 -1.01 -0.15 -10.89
N GLU A 301 -0.24 0.41 -11.81
CA GLU A 301 0.76 1.45 -11.50
C GLU A 301 0.17 2.69 -10.84
N THR A 302 -1.09 3.05 -11.15
CA THR A 302 -1.78 4.21 -10.57
C THR A 302 -2.23 4.01 -9.11
N PHE A 303 -2.11 2.80 -8.56
CA PHE A 303 -2.48 2.44 -7.19
C PHE A 303 -1.30 1.84 -6.42
N GLY A 304 -0.10 2.21 -6.79
CA GLY A 304 1.12 1.64 -6.23
C GLY A 304 1.70 2.44 -5.07
N GLU A 305 0.86 3.01 -4.21
CA GLU A 305 1.30 3.78 -3.05
C GLU A 305 2.02 2.88 -2.04
N GLY A 306 3.05 3.44 -1.40
CA GLY A 306 3.75 2.72 -0.35
C GLY A 306 2.91 2.61 0.92
N ILE A 307 2.44 3.74 1.45
CA ILE A 307 1.58 3.83 2.62
C ILE A 307 0.43 4.80 2.30
N TYR A 308 -0.80 4.32 2.48
CA TYR A 308 -2.01 5.05 2.14
C TYR A 308 -2.86 5.26 3.39
N VAL A 309 -3.32 6.49 3.65
CA VAL A 309 -4.10 6.82 4.85
C VAL A 309 -5.42 7.47 4.48
N GLY A 310 -6.50 6.89 4.95
CA GLY A 310 -7.86 7.26 4.60
C GLY A 310 -8.33 6.57 3.32
N SER A 311 -9.42 7.03 2.77
CA SER A 311 -9.96 6.63 1.48
C SER A 311 -10.39 7.86 0.68
N ALA A 312 -10.23 7.81 -0.64
CA ALA A 312 -10.68 8.88 -1.53
C ALA A 312 -12.19 9.12 -1.35
N GLN A 313 -12.63 10.36 -1.52
CA GLN A 313 -14.05 10.74 -1.40
C GLN A 313 -14.97 9.89 -2.30
N SER A 314 -14.51 9.49 -3.47
CA SER A 314 -15.25 8.60 -4.37
C SER A 314 -15.57 7.24 -3.75
N ASN A 315 -14.80 6.78 -2.77
CA ASN A 315 -14.94 5.49 -2.10
C ASN A 315 -15.69 5.58 -0.76
N TRP A 316 -16.00 6.78 -0.26
CA TRP A 316 -16.65 6.90 1.05
C TRP A 316 -17.99 6.18 1.16
N CYS A 317 -18.79 6.16 0.08
CA CYS A 317 -20.07 5.44 0.11
C CYS A 317 -19.92 3.91 0.14
N THR A 318 -18.76 3.40 -0.25
CA THR A 318 -18.44 1.98 -0.20
C THR A 318 -17.75 1.60 1.12
N VAL A 319 -16.91 2.50 1.66
CA VAL A 319 -16.04 2.20 2.81
C VAL A 319 -16.62 2.74 4.12
N THR A 320 -17.15 3.98 4.14
CA THR A 320 -17.51 4.70 5.37
C THR A 320 -18.95 5.18 5.43
N ASP A 321 -19.90 4.49 4.75
CA ASP A 321 -21.32 4.88 4.69
C ASP A 321 -21.53 6.32 4.18
N CYS A 322 -20.82 6.72 3.14
CA CYS A 322 -20.83 8.07 2.56
C CYS A 322 -20.36 9.18 3.52
N LYS A 323 -19.63 8.85 4.58
CA LYS A 323 -19.05 9.85 5.49
C LYS A 323 -17.58 10.07 5.17
N PRO A 324 -17.02 11.26 5.46
CA PRO A 324 -15.57 11.47 5.40
C PRO A 324 -14.83 10.41 6.22
N ASP A 325 -13.83 9.79 5.60
CA ASP A 325 -13.01 8.78 6.27
C ASP A 325 -12.06 9.44 7.27
N LYS A 326 -12.48 9.47 8.53
CA LYS A 326 -11.70 10.03 9.64
C LYS A 326 -10.69 9.03 10.18
N SER A 327 -9.77 8.62 9.32
CA SER A 327 -8.59 7.88 9.72
C SER A 327 -7.55 8.86 10.31
N ASP A 328 -7.90 9.45 11.48
CA ASP A 328 -7.23 10.59 12.10
C ASP A 328 -6.05 10.18 13.00
N ASP A 329 -5.17 11.15 13.35
CA ASP A 329 -4.11 11.03 14.35
C ASP A 329 -3.12 9.87 14.12
N ASN A 330 -2.97 9.38 12.90
CA ASN A 330 -2.03 8.32 12.57
C ASN A 330 -0.59 8.86 12.53
N VAL A 331 0.35 8.05 13.02
CA VAL A 331 1.78 8.38 13.04
C VAL A 331 2.54 7.44 12.11
N ILE A 332 3.17 7.99 11.07
CA ILE A 332 3.99 7.27 10.10
C ILE A 332 5.42 7.73 10.29
N ARG A 333 6.29 6.87 10.83
CA ARG A 333 7.64 7.29 11.19
C ARG A 333 8.73 6.27 10.91
N GLY A 334 9.91 6.78 10.52
CA GLY A 334 11.10 5.97 10.34
C GLY A 334 11.01 4.92 9.22
N ASN A 335 9.98 4.96 8.38
CA ASN A 335 9.80 4.01 7.30
C ASN A 335 10.76 4.30 6.15
N HIS A 336 11.15 3.24 5.45
CA HIS A 336 11.88 3.30 4.20
C HIS A 336 10.99 2.82 3.06
N VAL A 337 10.64 3.73 2.15
CA VAL A 337 9.71 3.47 1.05
C VAL A 337 10.41 3.72 -0.28
N SER A 338 10.43 2.72 -1.16
CA SER A 338 11.08 2.78 -2.48
C SER A 338 10.40 1.87 -3.49
N ASP A 339 10.74 2.04 -4.76
CA ASP A 339 10.23 1.21 -5.86
C ASP A 339 8.68 1.19 -5.90
N THR A 340 8.07 2.34 -5.56
CA THR A 340 6.63 2.56 -5.64
C THR A 340 6.28 3.23 -6.97
N THR A 341 5.20 2.81 -7.61
CA THR A 341 4.75 3.41 -8.87
C THR A 341 3.86 4.63 -8.67
N ALA A 342 3.31 4.78 -7.47
CA ALA A 342 2.59 5.95 -6.99
C ALA A 342 3.32 6.56 -5.77
N GLU A 343 2.70 7.49 -5.07
CA GLU A 343 3.31 8.21 -3.96
C GLU A 343 3.86 7.26 -2.88
N SER A 344 5.02 7.59 -2.32
CA SER A 344 5.53 6.81 -1.18
C SER A 344 4.57 6.88 0.02
N VAL A 345 3.89 8.03 0.21
CA VAL A 345 2.82 8.20 1.18
C VAL A 345 1.72 9.09 0.60
N ASP A 346 0.51 8.57 0.51
CA ASP A 346 -0.69 9.33 0.15
C ASP A 346 -1.63 9.46 1.36
N VAL A 347 -2.01 10.70 1.69
CA VAL A 347 -2.90 11.04 2.80
C VAL A 347 -4.17 11.64 2.23
N LYS A 348 -5.26 10.93 2.32
CA LYS A 348 -6.53 11.34 1.69
C LYS A 348 -7.30 12.39 2.50
N GLU A 349 -8.16 13.08 1.75
CA GLU A 349 -9.17 13.98 2.30
C GLU A 349 -10.08 13.23 3.29
N GLY A 350 -10.55 13.91 4.31
CA GLY A 350 -11.29 13.30 5.45
C GLY A 350 -10.41 13.05 6.67
N THR A 351 -9.07 12.92 6.51
CA THR A 351 -8.13 12.64 7.59
C THR A 351 -7.58 13.92 8.22
N THR A 352 -7.33 13.92 9.53
CA THR A 352 -6.86 15.11 10.27
C THR A 352 -5.82 14.73 11.33
N GLY A 353 -4.85 15.63 11.57
CA GLY A 353 -4.01 15.62 12.78
C GLY A 353 -2.92 14.56 12.84
N GLY A 354 -2.67 13.84 11.76
CA GLY A 354 -1.61 12.84 11.72
C GLY A 354 -0.20 13.41 11.56
N SER A 355 0.80 12.53 11.48
CA SER A 355 2.19 12.97 11.32
C SER A 355 3.04 11.99 10.52
N LEU A 356 3.93 12.56 9.68
CA LEU A 356 4.97 11.88 8.91
C LEU A 356 6.33 12.31 9.46
N LEU A 357 7.04 11.40 10.15
CA LEU A 357 8.22 11.76 10.94
C LEU A 357 9.45 10.93 10.56
N GLY A 358 10.49 11.56 10.01
CA GLY A 358 11.78 10.92 9.79
C GLY A 358 11.76 9.74 8.83
N ASN A 359 10.83 9.69 7.89
CA ASN A 359 10.78 8.66 6.85
C ASN A 359 11.79 8.95 5.75
N THR A 360 12.15 7.92 4.99
CA THR A 360 13.01 8.01 3.81
C THR A 360 12.24 7.52 2.58
N PHE A 361 12.25 8.32 1.51
CA PHE A 361 11.54 8.08 0.27
C PHE A 361 12.50 8.04 -0.92
N ASP A 362 12.27 7.14 -1.86
CA ASP A 362 12.93 7.10 -3.17
C ASP A 362 11.86 6.96 -4.26
N GLY A 363 11.67 8.02 -5.04
CA GLY A 363 10.64 8.12 -6.07
C GLY A 363 11.14 7.81 -7.48
N ALA A 364 12.25 7.08 -7.63
CA ALA A 364 12.83 6.76 -8.94
C ALA A 364 11.86 5.99 -9.86
N ASP A 365 10.92 5.23 -9.30
CA ASP A 365 9.96 4.40 -10.04
C ASP A 365 8.55 4.99 -10.15
N LEU A 366 8.34 6.26 -9.73
CA LEU A 366 7.05 6.95 -9.91
C LEU A 366 6.62 6.93 -11.38
N SER A 367 5.40 6.41 -11.66
CA SER A 367 4.94 6.14 -13.03
C SER A 367 4.43 7.37 -13.78
N GLY A 368 4.16 8.46 -13.09
CA GLY A 368 3.64 9.72 -13.65
C GLY A 368 2.11 9.80 -13.69
N GLY A 369 1.59 10.75 -14.45
CA GLY A 369 0.19 11.14 -14.30
C GLY A 369 0.05 12.00 -13.06
N HIS A 370 -0.76 11.55 -12.12
CA HIS A 370 -0.91 12.19 -10.80
C HIS A 370 0.08 11.64 -9.75
N ASN A 371 0.88 10.64 -10.11
CA ASN A 371 1.88 9.99 -9.25
C ASN A 371 3.24 10.65 -9.47
N ASP A 372 3.42 11.86 -9.01
CA ASP A 372 4.52 12.74 -9.42
C ASP A 372 5.33 13.29 -8.24
N SER A 373 4.99 12.91 -7.00
CA SER A 373 5.67 13.30 -5.76
C SER A 373 5.86 12.11 -4.80
N TRP A 374 6.72 12.27 -3.78
CA TRP A 374 6.85 11.24 -2.73
C TRP A 374 5.68 11.23 -1.78
N VAL A 375 5.13 12.40 -1.50
CA VAL A 375 4.11 12.60 -0.47
C VAL A 375 3.09 13.56 -1.00
N ASP A 376 1.84 13.12 -1.03
CA ASP A 376 0.70 13.96 -1.31
C ASP A 376 -0.25 14.00 -0.10
N VAL A 377 -0.52 15.20 0.42
CA VAL A 377 -1.36 15.40 1.61
C VAL A 377 -2.63 16.13 1.22
N LYS A 378 -3.72 15.39 1.16
CA LYS A 378 -5.08 15.89 0.93
C LYS A 378 -5.86 16.04 2.24
N GLY A 379 -5.29 15.57 3.38
CA GLY A 379 -5.79 15.74 4.74
C GLY A 379 -5.47 17.10 5.36
N ASN A 380 -6.00 17.38 6.55
CA ASN A 380 -5.81 18.63 7.26
C ASN A 380 -4.92 18.47 8.51
N ASP A 381 -4.21 19.55 8.87
CA ASP A 381 -3.46 19.68 10.13
C ASP A 381 -2.39 18.60 10.35
N TRP A 382 -1.78 18.09 9.28
CA TRP A 382 -0.71 17.10 9.34
C TRP A 382 0.65 17.76 9.63
N LEU A 383 1.51 17.06 10.40
CA LEU A 383 2.91 17.44 10.63
C LEU A 383 3.85 16.56 9.80
N ILE A 384 4.51 17.12 8.81
CA ILE A 384 5.50 16.47 7.94
C ILE A 384 6.89 16.94 8.34
N LYS A 385 7.62 16.11 9.14
CA LYS A 385 8.84 16.58 9.79
C LYS A 385 10.01 15.61 9.66
N GLY A 386 11.17 16.17 9.28
CA GLY A 386 12.45 15.46 9.29
C GLY A 386 12.56 14.33 8.28
N ASN A 387 11.68 14.27 7.27
CA ASN A 387 11.72 13.27 6.24
C ASN A 387 12.81 13.57 5.21
N VAL A 388 13.28 12.53 4.53
CA VAL A 388 14.29 12.61 3.47
C VAL A 388 13.74 11.96 2.22
N GLY A 389 13.61 12.73 1.13
CA GLY A 389 13.19 12.23 -0.18
C GLY A 389 14.25 12.47 -1.25
N ARG A 390 14.31 11.59 -2.25
CA ARG A 390 15.18 11.70 -3.43
C ARG A 390 14.48 11.16 -4.67
N HIS A 391 14.92 11.66 -5.85
CA HIS A 391 14.45 11.23 -7.16
C HIS A 391 12.93 11.35 -7.29
N SER A 392 12.40 12.56 -7.31
CA SER A 392 10.98 12.76 -7.61
C SER A 392 10.74 12.99 -9.09
N ARG A 393 9.55 12.65 -9.56
CA ARG A 393 9.17 12.88 -10.94
C ARG A 393 8.87 14.35 -11.24
N GLU A 394 8.22 15.06 -10.31
CA GLU A 394 7.97 16.50 -10.44
C GLU A 394 8.32 17.22 -9.12
N ASP A 395 7.46 17.21 -8.13
CA ASP A 395 7.67 17.87 -6.84
C ASP A 395 8.13 16.88 -5.76
N GLY A 396 8.69 17.36 -4.67
CA GLY A 396 9.08 16.50 -3.56
C GLY A 396 7.90 16.12 -2.67
N PHE A 397 7.26 17.14 -2.11
CA PHE A 397 6.11 17.04 -1.23
C PHE A 397 4.99 17.93 -1.76
N GLN A 398 3.77 17.41 -1.76
CA GLN A 398 2.61 18.11 -2.29
C GLN A 398 1.48 18.17 -1.25
N THR A 399 0.59 19.16 -1.43
CA THR A 399 -0.75 19.15 -0.86
C THR A 399 -1.76 19.40 -1.98
N HIS A 400 -2.90 18.72 -1.95
CA HIS A 400 -3.99 18.95 -2.90
C HIS A 400 -5.33 19.16 -2.19
N GLU A 401 -6.13 20.08 -2.73
CA GLU A 401 -7.54 20.27 -2.34
C GLU A 401 -8.43 19.48 -3.31
N ILE A 402 -8.80 18.28 -2.91
CA ILE A 402 -9.77 17.46 -3.66
C ILE A 402 -11.21 17.86 -3.31
N LEU A 403 -11.42 18.28 -2.07
CA LEU A 403 -12.68 18.81 -1.56
C LEU A 403 -12.44 20.15 -0.88
N ASP A 404 -13.39 21.07 -1.03
CA ASP A 404 -13.37 22.40 -0.43
C ASP A 404 -13.05 22.33 1.08
N GLY A 405 -12.01 23.06 1.50
CA GLY A 405 -11.51 23.12 2.88
C GLY A 405 -10.63 21.95 3.32
N TRP A 406 -10.22 21.06 2.41
CA TRP A 406 -9.24 20.01 2.69
C TRP A 406 -7.85 20.32 2.09
N GLY A 407 -6.84 19.55 2.44
CA GLY A 407 -5.45 19.76 2.02
C GLY A 407 -4.79 20.99 2.68
N THR A 408 -5.28 21.44 3.85
CA THR A 408 -4.90 22.70 4.47
C THR A 408 -4.46 22.53 5.94
N GLY A 409 -3.77 23.54 6.49
CA GLY A 409 -3.28 23.52 7.87
C GLY A 409 -2.02 22.67 8.08
N ASN A 410 -1.45 22.13 7.03
CA ASN A 410 -0.32 21.21 7.09
C ASN A 410 1.00 21.98 7.33
N VAL A 411 1.91 21.36 8.09
CA VAL A 411 3.21 21.96 8.46
C VAL A 411 4.36 21.06 8.01
N PHE A 412 5.24 21.59 7.15
CA PHE A 412 6.44 20.92 6.65
C PHE A 412 7.68 21.52 7.31
N GLN A 413 8.38 20.73 8.15
CA GLN A 413 9.47 21.20 8.98
C GLN A 413 10.71 20.32 8.92
N GLY A 414 11.89 20.90 8.65
CA GLY A 414 13.17 20.22 8.75
C GLY A 414 13.34 19.02 7.83
N ASN A 415 12.59 18.95 6.72
CA ASN A 415 12.70 17.89 5.73
C ASN A 415 13.87 18.16 4.78
N THR A 416 14.36 17.10 4.13
CA THR A 416 15.37 17.18 3.06
C THR A 416 14.78 16.62 1.78
N ALA A 417 14.73 17.43 0.73
CA ALA A 417 14.19 17.09 -0.57
C ALA A 417 15.31 17.22 -1.63
N GLN A 418 15.87 16.10 -2.07
CA GLN A 418 16.70 16.02 -3.27
C GLN A 418 15.80 15.59 -4.42
N VAL A 419 15.22 16.59 -5.12
CA VAL A 419 14.12 16.36 -6.06
C VAL A 419 14.59 15.68 -7.33
N ASP A 420 15.73 16.14 -7.90
CA ASP A 420 16.25 15.69 -9.20
C ASP A 420 15.21 15.85 -10.33
N GLY A 421 14.30 16.82 -10.20
CA GLY A 421 13.12 16.98 -11.05
C GLY A 421 12.77 18.44 -11.39
N PRO A 422 11.75 18.63 -12.27
CA PRO A 422 11.38 19.94 -12.78
C PRO A 422 10.56 20.79 -11.80
N GLY A 423 10.08 20.23 -10.68
CA GLY A 423 9.16 20.87 -9.76
C GLY A 423 9.81 21.61 -8.60
N TYR A 424 9.05 21.72 -7.52
CA TYR A 424 9.47 22.32 -6.24
C TYR A 424 9.92 21.22 -5.25
N GLY A 425 10.65 21.63 -4.21
CA GLY A 425 10.79 20.80 -3.01
C GLY A 425 9.45 20.59 -2.30
N PHE A 426 8.62 21.65 -2.25
CA PHE A 426 7.30 21.66 -1.60
C PHE A 426 6.31 22.46 -2.48
N HIS A 427 5.25 21.79 -2.93
CA HIS A 427 4.21 22.41 -3.75
C HIS A 427 2.85 22.30 -3.06
N PHE A 428 2.22 23.44 -2.80
CA PHE A 428 0.95 23.51 -2.08
C PHE A 428 -0.17 23.98 -3.00
N ALA A 429 -1.21 23.16 -3.12
CA ALA A 429 -2.47 23.44 -3.80
C ALA A 429 -3.64 22.90 -2.94
N PRO A 430 -4.26 23.72 -2.05
CA PRO A 430 -4.13 25.18 -1.94
C PRO A 430 -2.85 25.61 -1.20
N ALA A 431 -2.39 26.83 -1.52
CA ALA A 431 -1.25 27.42 -0.82
C ALA A 431 -1.62 27.95 0.58
N GLU A 432 -2.90 28.26 0.78
CA GLU A 432 -3.42 28.91 1.98
C GLU A 432 -3.39 27.98 3.19
N ASN A 433 -2.95 28.54 4.34
CA ASN A 433 -2.82 27.86 5.62
C ASN A 433 -1.79 26.72 5.71
N ASN A 434 -1.20 26.28 4.60
CA ASN A 434 -0.08 25.36 4.61
C ASN A 434 1.23 26.11 4.89
N LYS A 435 2.13 25.50 5.64
CA LYS A 435 3.39 26.13 6.10
C LYS A 435 4.59 25.28 5.74
N VAL A 436 5.60 25.91 5.13
CA VAL A 436 6.94 25.35 4.98
C VAL A 436 7.89 26.19 5.83
N THR A 437 8.62 25.57 6.75
CA THR A 437 9.60 26.27 7.57
C THR A 437 10.93 26.43 6.82
N CYS A 438 11.71 27.48 7.17
CA CYS A 438 12.96 27.80 6.44
C CYS A 438 14.13 26.85 6.79
N ASP A 439 13.93 25.89 7.72
CA ASP A 439 14.89 24.84 8.05
C ASP A 439 14.78 23.61 7.14
N ASN A 440 13.79 23.57 6.23
CA ASN A 440 13.75 22.56 5.17
C ASN A 440 14.90 22.78 4.18
N LYS A 441 15.46 21.67 3.66
CA LYS A 441 16.57 21.67 2.70
C LYS A 441 16.09 21.13 1.37
N VAL A 442 16.36 21.86 0.29
CA VAL A 442 15.99 21.44 -1.06
C VAL A 442 17.21 21.54 -1.97
N THR A 443 17.47 20.51 -2.74
CA THR A 443 18.47 20.46 -3.81
C THR A 443 17.85 19.90 -5.08
N ASP A 444 18.40 20.34 -6.22
CA ASP A 444 18.06 19.80 -7.54
C ASP A 444 16.55 19.86 -7.90
N ALA A 445 15.85 20.87 -7.35
CA ALA A 445 14.47 21.23 -7.70
C ALA A 445 14.49 22.44 -8.64
N ALA A 446 14.02 22.28 -9.87
CA ALA A 446 14.12 23.35 -10.89
C ALA A 446 13.35 24.61 -10.51
N LYS A 447 12.26 24.49 -9.76
CA LYS A 447 11.44 25.63 -9.29
C LYS A 447 11.83 26.14 -7.90
N GLY A 448 12.76 25.44 -7.19
CA GLY A 448 13.30 25.86 -5.90
C GLY A 448 12.56 25.28 -4.69
N LEU A 449 12.61 26.02 -3.55
CA LEU A 449 12.14 25.50 -2.24
C LEU A 449 10.65 25.18 -2.25
N ALA A 450 9.81 26.16 -2.54
CA ALA A 450 8.35 26.04 -2.50
C ALA A 450 7.66 27.09 -3.37
N ASN A 451 6.38 26.87 -3.68
CA ASN A 451 5.53 27.87 -4.33
C ASN A 451 5.00 28.96 -3.37
N VAL A 452 5.36 28.87 -2.07
CA VAL A 452 5.08 29.88 -1.03
C VAL A 452 6.34 30.30 -0.33
N ALA A 453 6.31 31.44 0.37
CA ALA A 453 7.43 31.88 1.20
C ALA A 453 7.56 30.98 2.43
N CYS A 454 8.81 30.59 2.78
CA CYS A 454 9.03 29.86 4.03
C CYS A 454 8.86 30.77 5.24
N SER A 455 8.43 30.18 6.35
CA SER A 455 8.30 30.82 7.66
C SER A 455 9.42 30.39 8.62
N SER A 456 9.81 31.25 9.52
CA SER A 456 10.80 30.95 10.58
C SER A 456 10.14 30.31 11.80
#